data_9398ffb4e329d471dcdbf11214ac2f77
#
_entry.id   9398ffb4e329d471dcdbf11214ac2f77
#
_cell.length_a   1.000
_cell.length_b   1.000
_cell.length_c   1.000
_cell.angle_alpha   90.00
_cell.angle_beta   90.00
_cell.angle_gamma   90.00
#
_symmetry.space_group_name_H-M   'P 1'
#
loop_
_entity.id
_entity.type
_entity.pdbx_description
1 polymer ?
#
loop_
_entity_poly.entity_id
_entity_poly.type
_entity_poly.pdbx_seq_one_letter_code
_entity_poly.pdbx_strand_id
1 'polypeptide(L)'
;VVYLTEVCFGDFYTRDGLDLKTRELMTIAILTTTGNTGVLKSHIKGNLKAGNSIETITAAIIQVMPYVGFPNSFAALKTVKDVMSE
;
A
#
# COMPACT_ATOMS: atom_id res chain seq x y z
N VAL A 1 -14.98 4.13 11.47
CA VAL A 1 -15.28 3.96 10.06
C VAL A 1 -15.63 5.30 9.40
N VAL A 2 -16.49 6.11 10.03
CA VAL A 2 -16.80 7.44 9.52
C VAL A 2 -15.52 8.29 9.46
N TYR A 3 -14.71 8.24 10.51
CA TYR A 3 -13.45 8.96 10.56
C TYR A 3 -12.52 8.52 9.43
N LEU A 4 -12.38 7.21 9.23
CA LEU A 4 -11.54 6.67 8.17
C LEU A 4 -12.04 7.10 6.78
N THR A 5 -13.35 7.05 6.57
CA THR A 5 -13.94 7.42 5.28
C THR A 5 -13.78 8.92 5.01
N GLU A 6 -14.07 9.77 5.99
CA GLU A 6 -14.04 11.23 5.79
C GLU A 6 -12.62 11.77 5.77
N VAL A 7 -11.74 11.29 6.67
CA VAL A 7 -10.38 11.81 6.78
C VAL A 7 -9.47 11.19 5.73
N CYS A 8 -9.37 9.87 5.68
CA CYS A 8 -8.45 9.22 4.74
C CYS A 8 -8.93 9.30 3.30
N PHE A 9 -10.16 8.89 3.04
CA PHE A 9 -10.65 8.79 1.67
C PHE A 9 -11.29 10.08 1.17
N GLY A 10 -11.90 10.86 2.06
CA GLY A 10 -12.51 12.15 1.70
C GLY A 10 -11.48 13.27 1.66
N ASP A 11 -10.85 13.55 2.80
CA ASP A 11 -10.03 14.76 2.94
C ASP A 11 -8.64 14.61 2.34
N PHE A 12 -8.02 13.43 2.46
CA PHE A 12 -6.64 13.23 2.00
C PHE A 12 -6.56 12.69 0.59
N TYR A 13 -7.38 11.71 0.23
CA TYR A 13 -7.30 11.08 -1.09
C TYR A 13 -7.87 11.92 -2.22
N THR A 14 -8.62 12.98 -1.90
CA THR A 14 -9.19 13.88 -2.91
C THR A 14 -8.42 15.19 -3.03
N ARG A 15 -7.32 15.36 -2.31
CA ARG A 15 -6.51 16.58 -2.40
C ARG A 15 -5.80 16.64 -3.75
N ASP A 16 -5.56 17.88 -4.21
CA ASP A 16 -4.77 18.11 -5.42
C ASP A 16 -3.31 17.76 -5.20
N GLY A 17 -2.59 17.55 -6.29
CA GLY A 17 -1.15 17.34 -6.30
C GLY A 17 -0.71 15.92 -6.55
N LEU A 18 -1.47 14.93 -6.08
CA LEU A 18 -1.17 13.51 -6.31
C LEU A 18 -2.43 12.80 -6.76
N ASP A 19 -2.32 11.95 -7.77
CA ASP A 19 -3.45 11.14 -8.21
C ASP A 19 -3.68 9.96 -7.26
N LEU A 20 -4.82 9.30 -7.42
CA LEU A 20 -5.21 8.20 -6.54
C LEU A 20 -4.20 7.04 -6.60
N LYS A 21 -3.73 6.70 -7.79
CA LYS A 21 -2.77 5.59 -7.96
C LYS A 21 -1.49 5.85 -7.19
N THR A 22 -0.97 7.07 -7.27
CA THR A 22 0.26 7.46 -6.56
C THR A 22 0.04 7.44 -5.06
N ARG A 23 -1.09 7.97 -4.58
CA ARG A 23 -1.42 7.98 -3.15
C ARG A 23 -1.50 6.56 -2.59
N GLU A 24 -2.12 5.65 -3.34
CA GLU A 24 -2.24 4.25 -2.93
C GLU A 24 -0.86 3.57 -2.85
N LEU A 25 0.05 3.87 -3.80
CA LEU A 25 1.41 3.33 -3.75
C LEU A 25 2.19 3.87 -2.56
N MET A 26 2.03 5.14 -2.24
CA MET A 26 2.69 5.73 -1.08
C MET A 26 2.24 5.06 0.21
N THR A 27 0.96 4.72 0.30
CA THR A 27 0.42 4.00 1.46
C THR A 27 1.06 2.62 1.59
N ILE A 28 1.26 1.90 0.48
CA ILE A 28 1.97 0.62 0.47
C ILE A 28 3.38 0.78 1.05
N ALA A 29 4.11 1.80 0.60
CA ALA A 29 5.47 2.06 1.09
C ALA A 29 5.49 2.34 2.59
N ILE A 30 4.55 3.14 3.06
CA ILE A 30 4.45 3.50 4.49
C ILE A 30 4.11 2.28 5.33
N LEU A 31 3.13 1.47 4.92
CA LEU A 31 2.72 0.29 5.67
C LEU A 31 3.81 -0.78 5.69
N THR A 32 4.60 -0.89 4.61
CA THR A 32 5.76 -1.75 4.58
C THR A 32 6.80 -1.28 5.60
N THR A 33 7.05 0.04 5.64
CA THR A 33 8.03 0.64 6.53
C THR A 33 7.66 0.42 7.99
N THR A 34 6.37 0.57 8.32
CA THR A 34 5.89 0.43 9.70
C THR A 34 5.64 -1.02 10.10
N GLY A 35 5.70 -1.95 9.16
CA GLY A 35 5.46 -3.37 9.43
C GLY A 35 4.01 -3.73 9.67
N ASN A 36 3.07 -2.89 9.25
CA ASN A 36 1.65 -3.10 9.52
C ASN A 36 0.99 -3.98 8.45
N THR A 37 1.30 -5.27 8.48
CA THR A 37 0.80 -6.21 7.47
C THR A 37 -0.70 -6.48 7.57
N GLY A 38 -1.29 -6.29 8.76
CA GLY A 38 -2.73 -6.48 8.93
C GLY A 38 -3.56 -5.51 8.12
N VAL A 39 -3.11 -4.26 8.01
CA VAL A 39 -3.77 -3.23 7.21
C VAL A 39 -3.29 -3.28 5.76
N LEU A 40 -2.06 -3.71 5.54
CA LEU A 40 -1.45 -3.75 4.21
C LEU A 40 -2.29 -4.55 3.21
N LYS A 41 -2.85 -5.67 3.63
CA LYS A 41 -3.64 -6.53 2.76
C LYS A 41 -4.80 -5.79 2.09
N SER A 42 -5.55 -5.03 2.86
CA SER A 42 -6.67 -4.26 2.32
C SER A 42 -6.21 -3.14 1.39
N HIS A 43 -5.05 -2.55 1.67
CA HIS A 43 -4.48 -1.50 0.82
C HIS A 43 -3.88 -2.05 -0.48
N ILE A 44 -3.37 -3.29 -0.47
CA ILE A 44 -2.99 -3.96 -1.72
C ILE A 44 -4.21 -4.12 -2.61
N LYS A 45 -5.33 -4.57 -2.05
CA LYS A 45 -6.58 -4.69 -2.81
C LYS A 45 -7.06 -3.34 -3.32
N GLY A 46 -6.94 -2.29 -2.52
CA GLY A 46 -7.25 -0.91 -2.93
C GLY A 46 -6.39 -0.43 -4.09
N ASN A 47 -5.10 -0.78 -4.06
CA ASN A 47 -4.18 -0.46 -5.16
C ASN A 47 -4.61 -1.13 -6.47
N LEU A 48 -5.00 -2.39 -6.42
CA LEU A 48 -5.47 -3.10 -7.60
C LEU A 48 -6.73 -2.45 -8.16
N LYS A 49 -7.65 -2.04 -7.30
CA LYS A 49 -8.87 -1.33 -7.73
C LYS A 49 -8.56 0.03 -8.35
N ALA A 50 -7.54 0.72 -7.84
CA ALA A 50 -7.12 2.01 -8.38
C ALA A 50 -6.40 1.89 -9.73
N GLY A 51 -6.06 0.67 -10.15
CA GLY A 51 -5.41 0.40 -11.41
C GLY A 51 -3.92 0.15 -11.33
N ASN A 52 -3.36 0.06 -10.13
CA ASN A 52 -1.95 -0.33 -9.95
C ASN A 52 -1.83 -1.84 -10.12
N SER A 53 -0.81 -2.27 -10.86
CA SER A 53 -0.57 -3.70 -11.08
C SER A 53 0.19 -4.32 -9.90
N ILE A 54 0.15 -5.64 -9.80
CA ILE A 54 0.94 -6.39 -8.83
C ILE A 54 2.43 -6.07 -9.00
N GLU A 55 2.89 -5.93 -10.24
CA GLU A 55 4.29 -5.61 -10.54
C GLU A 55 4.66 -4.24 -9.95
N THR A 56 3.78 -3.26 -10.09
CA THR A 56 4.03 -1.90 -9.56
C THR A 56 4.02 -1.91 -8.04
N ILE A 57 3.09 -2.62 -7.42
CA ILE A 57 3.01 -2.75 -5.96
C ILE A 57 4.29 -3.42 -5.43
N THR A 58 4.72 -4.49 -6.07
CA THR A 58 5.94 -5.21 -5.70
C THR A 58 7.16 -4.31 -5.85
N ALA A 59 7.23 -3.54 -6.93
CA ALA A 59 8.33 -2.61 -7.17
C ALA A 59 8.41 -1.55 -6.07
N ALA A 60 7.26 -1.06 -5.60
CA ALA A 60 7.23 -0.08 -4.50
C ALA A 60 7.79 -0.67 -3.21
N ILE A 61 7.46 -1.92 -2.90
CA ILE A 61 7.99 -2.60 -1.71
C ILE A 61 9.49 -2.80 -1.84
N ILE A 62 9.97 -3.21 -3.01
CA ILE A 62 11.39 -3.41 -3.26
C ILE A 62 12.14 -2.08 -3.18
N GLN A 63 11.54 -1.01 -3.65
CA GLN A 63 12.16 0.32 -3.61
C GLN A 63 12.49 0.77 -2.20
N VAL A 64 11.66 0.45 -1.21
CA VAL A 64 11.88 0.87 0.17
C VAL A 64 12.74 -0.13 0.95
N MET A 65 13.02 -1.30 0.39
CA MET A 65 13.75 -2.36 1.08
C MET A 65 15.11 -1.91 1.66
N PRO A 66 15.95 -1.14 0.93
CA PRO A 66 17.22 -0.69 1.47
C PRO A 66 17.11 0.19 2.72
N TYR A 67 15.97 0.83 2.89
CA TYR A 67 15.73 1.74 4.02
C TYR A 67 15.00 1.06 5.17
N VAL A 68 14.16 0.08 4.86
CA VAL A 68 13.26 -0.57 5.82
C VAL A 68 13.88 -1.83 6.42
N GLY A 69 14.66 -2.55 5.62
CA GLY A 69 15.25 -3.84 6.01
C GLY A 69 14.43 -5.02 5.53
N PHE A 70 15.06 -6.20 5.55
CA PHE A 70 14.47 -7.42 4.99
C PHE A 70 13.24 -7.93 5.75
N PRO A 71 13.20 -7.92 7.10
CA PRO A 71 12.05 -8.51 7.78
C PRO A 71 10.71 -7.89 7.38
N ASN A 72 10.60 -6.56 7.42
CA ASN A 72 9.36 -5.88 7.05
C ASN A 72 9.08 -5.97 5.55
N SER A 73 10.12 -5.89 4.72
CA SER A 73 9.97 -5.99 3.27
C SER A 73 9.49 -7.38 2.86
N PHE A 74 10.05 -8.44 3.45
CA PHE A 74 9.63 -9.81 3.16
C PHE A 74 8.22 -10.09 3.67
N ALA A 75 7.86 -9.54 4.83
CA ALA A 75 6.49 -9.66 5.34
C ALA A 75 5.49 -9.00 4.38
N ALA A 76 5.84 -7.85 3.81
CA ALA A 76 5.01 -7.16 2.83
C ALA A 76 4.89 -7.98 1.53
N LEU A 77 6.00 -8.54 1.04
CA LEU A 77 5.98 -9.37 -0.17
C LEU A 77 5.14 -10.63 0.04
N LYS A 78 5.21 -11.22 1.23
CA LYS A 78 4.37 -12.37 1.58
C LYS A 78 2.89 -11.98 1.56
N THR A 79 2.56 -10.79 2.06
CA THR A 79 1.18 -10.29 2.05
C THR A 79 0.68 -10.12 0.61
N VAL A 80 1.52 -9.62 -0.29
CA VAL A 80 1.18 -9.54 -1.73
C VAL A 80 0.88 -10.94 -2.28
N LYS A 81 1.72 -11.90 -1.96
CA LYS A 81 1.52 -13.28 -2.40
C LYS A 81 0.20 -13.86 -1.87
N ASP A 82 -0.11 -13.58 -0.61
CA ASP A 82 -1.36 -14.05 -0.01
C ASP A 82 -2.58 -13.46 -0.72
N VAL A 83 -2.54 -12.18 -1.09
CA VAL A 83 -3.61 -11.54 -1.87
C VAL A 83 -3.77 -12.20 -3.23
N MET A 84 -2.65 -12.50 -3.91
CA MET A 84 -2.68 -13.13 -5.23
C MET A 84 -3.27 -14.55 -5.19
N SER A 85 -3.19 -15.21 -4.04
CA SER A 85 -3.69 -16.59 -3.87
C SER A 85 -5.17 -16.66 -3.50
N GLU A 86 -5.81 -15.51 -3.28
CA GLU A 86 -7.24 -15.45 -2.93
C GLU A 86 -8.16 -15.64 -4.12
#